data_a88731ebb8b7b46bba199282f8c70809
#
_entry.id   a88731ebb8b7b46bba199282f8c70809
#
_cell.length_a   1.000
_cell.length_b   1.000
_cell.length_c   1.000
_cell.angle_alpha   90.00
_cell.angle_beta   90.00
_cell.angle_gamma   90.00
#
_symmetry.space_group_name_H-M   'P 1'
#
loop_
_entity.id
_entity.type
_entity.pdbx_description
1 polymer ?
#
loop_
_entity_poly.entity_id
_entity_poly.type
_entity_poly.pdbx_seq_one_letter_code
_entity_poly.pdbx_strand_id
1 'polypeptide(L)'
;MSEKNLTESLHPTDSSSGGSVKKDYHDDPLVLAQTEREGERGNILSQYSEKQTMQMGRNYALKHGLDADLFGKAAALARAPLDFNSMQFLSEEDKISLNSELTKKWHIPKKLVAVIALGSMAAAVQGMDESVVNGATLFYPKVMGVTTMKNSDLIEGLINGAPYLCASIFCWTSDFWNRKLGRKWTIFWTCLISAVTCIWQGLVNLKWYHLFLSRFFLGIGVGVKSATVPAYAAETTPATIRGSLVMLWQFFTAVGIMFGYVSSLAFYYVGDHGISGGLNWRLMLGSACIPAIIVLFQIPFVPESPRWLMGKGRHGDAFESLCQLRHTRLQAARDCFYQFVLLNEEGSYEGIPYFKRVYEMFTIRRNRNGALGAWVVMFMQQFCGINVIAYYSSSIFVESNLSEIKAMLASWGFGMINFLFAIPAFYTIDTFGRRKLLLTTFPLMAIFLLLAGFGFWIPKHKRDGRLACITTGIYLFSAVYSSGEGPVPFTYSAEAFPLYIRDIGMGFATATCWFFNFILAFTWPRLKNTFKPQGAFGWYAAWNIVGFFLVLWFLPETKGLTLEELDEVFGVSLRKHALYRTKELVLNFRKYVMRQKVEPLPPLYVHQRLAVTNPDWNEKTEVVHEEEI
;
A
#
# COMPACT_ATOMS: atom_id res chain seq x y z
N MET A 1 -6.59 45.64 33.25
CA MET A 1 -5.22 46.15 33.16
C MET A 1 -4.35 44.94 32.84
N SER A 2 -3.73 44.73 31.70
CA SER A 2 -3.70 45.35 30.40
C SER A 2 -2.86 44.40 29.54
N GLU A 3 -3.50 43.79 28.60
CA GLU A 3 -2.86 43.17 27.44
C GLU A 3 -2.26 44.28 26.58
N LYS A 4 -0.98 44.55 26.73
CA LYS A 4 -0.18 45.33 25.81
C LYS A 4 1.27 45.28 26.33
N ASN A 5 2.08 44.38 25.75
CA ASN A 5 3.54 44.47 25.64
C ASN A 5 4.11 43.09 25.28
N LEU A 6 3.98 42.72 24.01
CA LEU A 6 4.77 41.63 23.41
C LEU A 6 4.75 41.75 21.86
N THR A 7 4.93 43.00 21.37
CA THR A 7 5.09 43.24 19.93
C THR A 7 6.11 44.37 19.71
N GLU A 8 7.34 44.19 20.20
CA GLU A 8 8.49 45.01 19.77
C GLU A 8 9.76 44.26 20.13
N SER A 9 10.31 43.53 19.17
CA SER A 9 11.74 43.27 18.98
C SER A 9 11.96 42.08 18.03
N LEU A 10 11.94 42.31 16.74
CA LEU A 10 12.61 41.49 15.74
C LEU A 10 12.70 42.29 14.43
N HIS A 11 13.67 43.18 14.36
CA HIS A 11 14.24 43.62 13.09
C HIS A 11 15.64 43.00 12.93
N PRO A 12 15.94 42.41 11.77
CA PRO A 12 17.25 41.80 11.52
C PRO A 12 18.24 42.82 11.02
N THR A 13 19.45 42.79 11.60
CA THR A 13 20.63 43.46 11.02
C THR A 13 21.36 42.50 10.10
N ASP A 14 21.54 42.91 8.85
CA ASP A 14 22.39 42.27 7.86
C ASP A 14 23.86 42.18 8.32
N SER A 15 24.46 41.00 8.15
CA SER A 15 25.87 40.91 7.76
C SER A 15 26.17 39.56 7.10
N SER A 16 26.65 39.65 5.88
CA SER A 16 27.11 38.63 4.96
C SER A 16 28.28 37.81 5.49
N SER A 17 28.18 36.48 5.37
CA SER A 17 29.32 35.62 4.98
C SER A 17 28.81 34.23 4.56
N GLY A 18 29.22 33.78 3.37
CA GLY A 18 28.77 32.56 2.76
C GLY A 18 29.28 31.30 3.48
N GLY A 19 28.37 30.41 3.73
CA GLY A 19 28.62 29.05 4.16
C GLY A 19 27.33 28.26 3.89
N SER A 20 27.37 27.35 2.93
CA SER A 20 26.21 26.49 2.63
C SER A 20 25.94 25.54 3.81
N VAL A 21 25.08 25.95 4.70
CA VAL A 21 24.51 25.08 5.73
C VAL A 21 23.28 24.40 5.12
N LYS A 22 23.35 23.09 4.95
CA LYS A 22 22.17 22.24 4.72
C LYS A 22 21.21 22.50 5.88
N LYS A 23 20.13 23.24 5.63
CA LYS A 23 19.01 23.33 6.58
C LYS A 23 18.34 21.95 6.65
N ASP A 24 18.53 21.26 7.76
CA ASP A 24 17.68 20.14 8.12
C ASP A 24 16.26 20.68 8.32
N TYR A 25 15.34 20.26 7.47
CA TYR A 25 13.90 20.62 7.48
C TYR A 25 13.15 20.06 8.69
N HIS A 26 13.85 19.46 9.66
CA HIS A 26 13.22 18.79 10.83
C HIS A 26 13.10 19.67 12.09
N ASP A 27 13.67 20.88 12.08
CA ASP A 27 13.64 21.79 13.24
C ASP A 27 12.76 23.03 13.02
N ASP A 28 11.81 22.97 12.08
CA ASP A 28 10.86 24.07 11.92
C ASP A 28 9.82 24.01 13.07
N PRO A 29 9.78 25.02 13.95
CA PRO A 29 8.84 25.06 15.08
C PRO A 29 7.38 24.93 14.67
N LEU A 30 7.04 25.31 13.43
CA LEU A 30 5.70 25.19 12.87
C LEU A 30 5.34 23.72 12.53
N VAL A 31 6.31 22.93 12.07
CA VAL A 31 6.10 21.48 11.81
C VAL A 31 5.98 20.73 13.11
N LEU A 32 6.79 21.06 14.12
CA LEU A 32 6.66 20.48 15.45
C LEU A 32 5.34 20.85 16.12
N ALA A 33 4.91 22.10 16.05
CA ALA A 33 3.62 22.55 16.60
C ALA A 33 2.41 21.97 15.86
N GLN A 34 2.51 21.65 14.56
CA GLN A 34 1.47 20.93 13.83
C GLN A 34 1.41 19.46 14.25
N THR A 35 2.55 18.80 14.40
CA THR A 35 2.64 17.41 14.86
C THR A 35 2.14 17.26 16.31
N GLU A 36 2.41 18.25 17.17
CA GLU A 36 1.88 18.32 18.55
C GLU A 36 0.36 18.44 18.57
N ARG A 37 -0.22 19.34 17.77
CA ARG A 37 -1.69 19.52 17.69
C ARG A 37 -2.43 18.33 17.08
N GLU A 38 -1.81 17.64 16.12
CA GLU A 38 -2.36 16.43 15.52
C GLU A 38 -2.31 15.24 16.49
N GLY A 39 -1.26 15.14 17.32
CA GLY A 39 -1.14 14.10 18.36
C GLY A 39 -2.16 14.24 19.50
N GLU A 40 -2.54 15.46 19.84
CA GLU A 40 -3.47 15.72 20.95
C GLU A 40 -4.94 15.56 20.57
N ARG A 41 -5.34 15.93 19.35
CA ARG A 41 -6.75 15.94 18.92
C ARG A 41 -7.34 14.55 18.65
N GLY A 42 -6.51 13.54 18.37
CA GLY A 42 -6.94 12.16 18.08
C GLY A 42 -6.70 11.16 19.22
N ASN A 43 -6.22 11.59 20.39
CA ASN A 43 -5.93 10.67 21.50
C ASN A 43 -7.14 10.53 22.41
N ILE A 44 -7.75 9.33 22.42
CA ILE A 44 -8.91 8.96 23.23
C ILE A 44 -8.67 9.22 24.72
N LEU A 45 -7.42 9.10 25.19
CA LEU A 45 -7.05 9.31 26.58
C LEU A 45 -6.97 10.79 26.97
N SER A 46 -6.98 11.73 26.01
CA SER A 46 -6.89 13.17 26.29
C SER A 46 -8.09 13.71 27.09
N GLN A 47 -9.25 13.05 27.02
CA GLN A 47 -10.45 13.40 27.79
C GLN A 47 -10.34 13.11 29.29
N TYR A 48 -9.37 12.28 29.72
CA TYR A 48 -9.16 11.92 31.12
C TYR A 48 -8.05 12.77 31.75
N SER A 49 -8.12 13.00 33.07
CA SER A 49 -7.00 13.62 33.79
C SER A 49 -5.82 12.66 33.93
N GLU A 50 -4.62 13.20 34.09
CA GLU A 50 -3.40 12.39 34.30
C GLU A 50 -3.56 11.36 35.43
N LYS A 51 -4.11 11.79 36.57
CA LYS A 51 -4.34 10.90 37.73
C LYS A 51 -5.33 9.77 37.40
N GLN A 52 -6.40 10.06 36.65
CA GLN A 52 -7.36 9.06 36.21
C GLN A 52 -6.71 8.06 35.27
N THR A 53 -5.93 8.54 34.30
CA THR A 53 -5.24 7.68 33.34
C THR A 53 -4.20 6.79 34.02
N MET A 54 -3.43 7.33 34.97
CA MET A 54 -2.51 6.52 35.82
C MET A 54 -3.24 5.42 36.59
N GLN A 55 -4.41 5.74 37.16
CA GLN A 55 -5.21 4.76 37.89
C GLN A 55 -5.78 3.68 36.95
N MET A 56 -6.21 4.05 35.74
CA MET A 56 -6.64 3.08 34.72
C MET A 56 -5.50 2.12 34.35
N GLY A 57 -4.27 2.64 34.17
CA GLY A 57 -3.09 1.81 33.91
C GLY A 57 -2.76 0.85 35.03
N ARG A 58 -2.81 1.32 36.29
CA ARG A 58 -2.60 0.47 37.49
C ARG A 58 -3.66 -0.62 37.60
N ASN A 59 -4.93 -0.27 37.41
CA ASN A 59 -6.04 -1.24 37.45
C ASN A 59 -5.90 -2.31 36.37
N TYR A 60 -5.50 -1.90 35.14
CA TYR A 60 -5.21 -2.84 34.06
C TYR A 60 -4.07 -3.81 34.45
N ALA A 61 -2.97 -3.29 34.97
CA ALA A 61 -1.83 -4.10 35.38
C ALA A 61 -2.19 -5.11 36.47
N LEU A 62 -2.88 -4.65 37.53
CA LEU A 62 -3.35 -5.52 38.63
C LEU A 62 -4.27 -6.64 38.12
N LYS A 63 -5.20 -6.33 37.20
CA LYS A 63 -6.10 -7.30 36.62
C LYS A 63 -5.38 -8.41 35.84
N HIS A 64 -4.24 -8.09 35.22
CA HIS A 64 -3.51 -9.01 34.36
C HIS A 64 -2.18 -9.50 34.93
N GLY A 65 -1.89 -9.22 36.23
CA GLY A 65 -0.67 -9.67 36.91
C GLY A 65 0.60 -8.99 36.39
N LEU A 66 0.50 -7.73 35.96
CA LEU A 66 1.59 -6.90 35.46
C LEU A 66 2.05 -5.87 36.51
N ASP A 67 3.17 -5.20 36.27
CA ASP A 67 3.71 -4.17 37.14
C ASP A 67 2.81 -2.92 37.14
N ALA A 68 2.13 -2.67 38.28
CA ALA A 68 1.18 -1.58 38.43
C ALA A 68 1.82 -0.19 38.36
N ASP A 69 3.05 -0.02 38.86
CA ASP A 69 3.73 1.28 38.84
C ASP A 69 4.25 1.60 37.45
N LEU A 70 4.81 0.61 36.77
CA LEU A 70 5.23 0.75 35.37
C LEU A 70 4.06 1.15 34.47
N PHE A 71 2.93 0.44 34.56
CA PHE A 71 1.75 0.72 33.77
C PHE A 71 1.03 2.02 34.14
N GLY A 72 1.11 2.45 35.42
CA GLY A 72 0.64 3.76 35.83
C GLY A 72 1.39 4.89 35.12
N LYS A 73 2.73 4.84 35.11
CA LYS A 73 3.59 5.80 34.38
C LYS A 73 3.35 5.72 32.87
N ALA A 74 3.27 4.51 32.32
CA ALA A 74 3.04 4.24 30.92
C ALA A 74 1.70 4.79 30.41
N ALA A 75 0.65 4.70 31.23
CA ALA A 75 -0.67 5.23 30.90
C ALA A 75 -0.70 6.76 30.85
N ALA A 76 -0.03 7.44 31.80
CA ALA A 76 0.13 8.89 31.74
C ALA A 76 0.91 9.34 30.51
N LEU A 77 1.97 8.60 30.15
CA LEU A 77 2.74 8.84 28.92
C LEU A 77 1.90 8.58 27.67
N ALA A 78 1.03 7.56 27.67
CA ALA A 78 0.13 7.27 26.55
C ALA A 78 -0.91 8.39 26.30
N ARG A 79 -1.30 9.12 27.36
CA ARG A 79 -2.19 10.28 27.29
C ARG A 79 -1.55 11.46 26.57
N ALA A 80 -0.31 11.77 26.91
CA ALA A 80 0.43 12.92 26.35
C ALA A 80 1.85 12.48 25.92
N PRO A 81 1.98 11.77 24.79
CA PRO A 81 3.24 11.13 24.40
C PRO A 81 4.35 12.11 24.02
N LEU A 82 4.03 13.36 23.73
CA LEU A 82 5.00 14.41 23.37
C LEU A 82 5.45 15.25 24.58
N ASP A 83 4.65 15.28 25.66
CA ASP A 83 4.91 16.09 26.86
C ASP A 83 5.79 15.40 27.90
N PHE A 84 6.48 14.33 27.54
CA PHE A 84 7.28 13.51 28.48
C PHE A 84 8.36 14.32 29.23
N ASN A 85 8.84 15.44 28.68
CA ASN A 85 9.81 16.31 29.32
C ASN A 85 9.27 16.99 30.58
N SER A 86 7.96 17.28 30.62
CA SER A 86 7.29 17.92 31.79
C SER A 86 6.98 16.92 32.91
N MET A 87 6.99 15.61 32.62
CA MET A 87 6.62 14.55 33.56
C MET A 87 7.73 14.29 34.58
N GLN A 88 7.49 14.66 35.84
CA GLN A 88 8.46 14.51 36.94
C GLN A 88 8.69 13.07 37.39
N PHE A 89 7.76 12.15 37.09
CA PHE A 89 7.84 10.74 37.50
C PHE A 89 8.69 9.89 36.56
N LEU A 90 9.14 10.44 35.43
CA LEU A 90 10.04 9.77 34.46
C LEU A 90 11.50 9.99 34.85
N SER A 91 12.31 8.94 34.75
CA SER A 91 13.75 9.04 34.90
C SER A 91 14.37 9.78 33.71
N GLU A 92 15.57 10.37 33.91
CA GLU A 92 16.29 11.00 32.81
C GLU A 92 16.66 10.00 31.68
N GLU A 93 16.93 8.74 32.06
CA GLU A 93 17.16 7.66 31.08
C GLU A 93 15.91 7.38 30.22
N ASP A 94 14.72 7.39 30.85
CA ASP A 94 13.45 7.23 30.12
C ASP A 94 13.21 8.38 29.13
N LYS A 95 13.47 9.63 29.56
CA LYS A 95 13.34 10.82 28.71
C LYS A 95 14.31 10.79 27.53
N ILE A 96 15.57 10.40 27.76
CA ILE A 96 16.56 10.24 26.69
C ILE A 96 16.10 9.17 25.68
N SER A 97 15.57 8.04 26.17
CA SER A 97 15.06 6.98 25.31
C SER A 97 13.85 7.41 24.49
N LEU A 98 12.91 8.14 25.10
CA LEU A 98 11.73 8.69 24.41
C LEU A 98 12.12 9.74 23.37
N ASN A 99 13.07 10.62 23.70
CA ASN A 99 13.60 11.58 22.75
C ASN A 99 14.33 10.88 21.57
N SER A 100 15.03 9.78 21.83
CA SER A 100 15.68 9.01 20.78
C SER A 100 14.66 8.34 19.83
N GLU A 101 13.49 7.96 20.32
CA GLU A 101 12.39 7.43 19.50
C GLU A 101 11.85 8.47 18.49
N LEU A 102 11.82 9.74 18.88
CA LEU A 102 11.38 10.83 18.01
C LEU A 102 12.45 11.29 17.02
N THR A 103 13.70 11.42 17.51
CA THR A 103 14.82 11.99 16.72
C THR A 103 15.51 10.95 15.84
N LYS A 104 15.64 9.71 16.32
CA LYS A 104 16.32 8.62 15.61
C LYS A 104 15.34 7.55 15.17
N LYS A 105 14.38 7.90 14.33
CA LYS A 105 13.25 7.04 13.89
C LYS A 105 13.67 5.64 13.40
N TRP A 106 14.86 5.49 12.83
CA TRP A 106 15.37 4.22 12.29
C TRP A 106 16.30 3.46 13.26
N HIS A 107 16.52 3.99 14.46
CA HIS A 107 17.17 3.21 15.52
C HIS A 107 16.12 2.29 16.16
N ILE A 108 16.06 1.05 15.72
CA ILE A 108 15.02 0.06 16.06
C ILE A 108 15.63 -1.22 16.64
N PRO A 109 14.93 -1.93 17.52
CA PRO A 109 15.41 -3.19 18.12
C PRO A 109 15.62 -4.28 17.07
N LYS A 110 16.60 -5.17 17.29
CA LYS A 110 16.91 -6.30 16.38
C LYS A 110 15.69 -7.17 16.05
N LYS A 111 14.80 -7.40 17.01
CA LYS A 111 13.57 -8.18 16.81
C LYS A 111 12.58 -7.47 15.88
N LEU A 112 12.49 -6.15 15.97
CA LEU A 112 11.65 -5.37 15.04
C LEU A 112 12.26 -5.39 13.63
N VAL A 113 13.60 -5.32 13.49
CA VAL A 113 14.28 -5.54 12.20
C VAL A 113 13.91 -6.91 11.62
N ALA A 114 13.88 -7.97 12.44
CA ALA A 114 13.49 -9.31 11.99
C ALA A 114 12.03 -9.35 11.50
N VAL A 115 11.11 -8.66 12.17
CA VAL A 115 9.70 -8.53 11.73
C VAL A 115 9.61 -7.80 10.39
N ILE A 116 10.35 -6.70 10.24
CA ILE A 116 10.41 -5.93 8.99
C ILE A 116 10.97 -6.79 7.86
N ALA A 117 12.06 -7.51 8.12
CA ALA A 117 12.69 -8.42 7.14
C ALA A 117 11.73 -9.55 6.73
N LEU A 118 10.98 -10.12 7.67
CA LEU A 118 9.96 -11.13 7.39
C LEU A 118 8.87 -10.57 6.47
N GLY A 119 8.31 -9.40 6.80
CA GLY A 119 7.26 -8.74 6.00
C GLY A 119 7.77 -8.37 4.61
N SER A 120 8.99 -7.85 4.52
CA SER A 120 9.66 -7.52 3.26
C SER A 120 9.88 -8.75 2.38
N MET A 121 10.36 -9.84 2.97
CA MET A 121 10.57 -11.09 2.23
C MET A 121 9.24 -11.72 1.79
N ALA A 122 8.19 -11.64 2.63
CA ALA A 122 6.85 -12.11 2.27
C ALA A 122 6.24 -11.31 1.11
N ALA A 123 6.54 -10.00 1.02
CA ALA A 123 6.18 -9.17 -0.11
C ALA A 123 6.98 -9.54 -1.38
N ALA A 124 8.28 -9.84 -1.22
CA ALA A 124 9.12 -10.30 -2.33
C ALA A 124 8.64 -11.65 -2.90
N VAL A 125 8.14 -12.58 -2.06
CA VAL A 125 7.45 -13.80 -2.53
C VAL A 125 6.33 -13.45 -3.49
N GLN A 126 5.49 -12.47 -3.12
CA GLN A 126 4.39 -12.01 -3.95
C GLN A 126 4.85 -11.50 -5.31
N GLY A 127 5.83 -10.59 -5.33
CA GLY A 127 6.35 -10.02 -6.57
C GLY A 127 7.05 -11.06 -7.46
N MET A 128 7.75 -12.03 -6.87
CA MET A 128 8.39 -13.09 -7.62
C MET A 128 7.35 -14.04 -8.24
N ASP A 129 6.29 -14.42 -7.51
CA ASP A 129 5.16 -15.22 -8.02
C ASP A 129 4.51 -14.56 -9.26
N GLU A 130 4.47 -13.22 -9.30
CA GLU A 130 3.91 -12.44 -10.41
C GLU A 130 4.81 -12.44 -11.65
N SER A 131 6.12 -12.39 -11.48
CA SER A 131 7.06 -12.13 -12.58
C SER A 131 7.69 -13.37 -13.20
N VAL A 132 7.84 -14.47 -12.44
CA VAL A 132 8.45 -15.71 -12.98
C VAL A 132 7.68 -16.31 -14.14
N VAL A 133 6.36 -16.06 -14.21
CA VAL A 133 5.51 -16.51 -15.30
C VAL A 133 5.87 -15.86 -16.63
N ASN A 134 6.42 -14.64 -16.62
CA ASN A 134 6.78 -13.89 -17.80
C ASN A 134 7.78 -14.65 -18.69
N GLY A 135 8.87 -15.14 -18.10
CA GLY A 135 9.84 -15.96 -18.82
C GLY A 135 9.29 -17.34 -19.23
N ALA A 136 8.55 -17.98 -18.32
CA ALA A 136 7.99 -19.30 -18.56
C ALA A 136 6.95 -19.32 -19.70
N THR A 137 6.20 -18.22 -19.90
CA THR A 137 5.20 -18.07 -20.97
C THR A 137 5.79 -18.18 -22.39
N LEU A 138 7.08 -17.96 -22.55
CA LEU A 138 7.74 -18.17 -23.85
C LEU A 138 7.87 -19.66 -24.23
N PHE A 139 7.84 -20.57 -23.24
CA PHE A 139 8.15 -21.99 -23.42
C PHE A 139 6.95 -22.91 -23.18
N TYR A 140 6.29 -22.86 -22.01
CA TYR A 140 5.28 -23.85 -21.61
C TYR A 140 4.10 -23.96 -22.58
N PRO A 141 3.58 -22.89 -23.25
CA PRO A 141 2.47 -23.05 -24.15
C PRO A 141 2.80 -23.90 -25.38
N LYS A 142 4.03 -23.79 -25.88
CA LYS A 142 4.54 -24.60 -26.99
C LYS A 142 4.69 -26.05 -26.59
N VAL A 143 5.32 -26.29 -25.43
CA VAL A 143 5.63 -27.62 -24.91
C VAL A 143 4.39 -28.42 -24.53
N MET A 144 3.38 -27.75 -23.95
CA MET A 144 2.09 -28.37 -23.56
C MET A 144 1.09 -28.45 -24.72
N GLY A 145 1.47 -28.02 -25.94
CA GLY A 145 0.58 -28.02 -27.11
C GLY A 145 -0.59 -27.03 -27.02
N VAL A 146 -0.54 -26.07 -26.08
CA VAL A 146 -1.61 -25.05 -25.92
C VAL A 146 -1.73 -24.20 -27.17
N THR A 147 -0.63 -23.88 -27.83
CA THR A 147 -0.59 -23.05 -29.04
C THR A 147 -1.38 -23.64 -30.23
N THR A 148 -1.58 -24.96 -30.27
CA THR A 148 -2.33 -25.65 -31.31
C THR A 148 -3.82 -25.81 -31.00
N MET A 149 -4.26 -25.46 -29.80
CA MET A 149 -5.66 -25.60 -29.38
C MET A 149 -6.52 -24.45 -29.90
N LYS A 150 -7.79 -24.73 -30.22
CA LYS A 150 -8.76 -23.75 -30.75
C LYS A 150 -8.92 -22.49 -29.87
N ASN A 151 -8.72 -22.63 -28.56
CA ASN A 151 -8.86 -21.54 -27.58
C ASN A 151 -7.54 -21.26 -26.84
N SER A 152 -6.40 -21.31 -27.54
CA SER A 152 -5.07 -21.13 -26.97
C SER A 152 -4.95 -19.88 -26.09
N ASP A 153 -5.47 -18.74 -26.57
CA ASP A 153 -5.40 -17.45 -25.88
C ASP A 153 -6.13 -17.47 -24.54
N LEU A 154 -7.31 -18.11 -24.48
CA LEU A 154 -8.09 -18.22 -23.26
C LEU A 154 -7.44 -19.18 -22.25
N ILE A 155 -6.86 -20.28 -22.73
CA ILE A 155 -6.15 -21.25 -21.88
C ILE A 155 -4.90 -20.63 -21.29
N GLU A 156 -4.11 -19.92 -22.10
CA GLU A 156 -2.92 -19.20 -21.62
C GLU A 156 -3.29 -18.14 -20.58
N GLY A 157 -4.30 -17.31 -20.88
CA GLY A 157 -4.81 -16.32 -19.96
C GLY A 157 -5.36 -16.93 -18.66
N LEU A 158 -6.05 -18.07 -18.74
CA LEU A 158 -6.58 -18.81 -17.59
C LEU A 158 -5.47 -19.35 -16.71
N ILE A 159 -4.42 -19.92 -17.28
CA ILE A 159 -3.25 -20.43 -16.53
C ILE A 159 -2.56 -19.26 -15.83
N ASN A 160 -2.33 -18.15 -16.51
CA ASN A 160 -1.64 -16.99 -15.95
C ASN A 160 -2.47 -16.27 -14.90
N GLY A 161 -3.79 -16.18 -15.09
CA GLY A 161 -4.72 -15.56 -14.15
C GLY A 161 -5.15 -16.42 -12.97
N ALA A 162 -4.95 -17.75 -13.03
CA ALA A 162 -5.45 -18.69 -12.03
C ALA A 162 -5.16 -18.33 -10.56
N PRO A 163 -3.94 -17.88 -10.19
CA PRO A 163 -3.64 -17.49 -8.81
C PRO A 163 -4.52 -16.34 -8.33
N TYR A 164 -4.77 -15.38 -9.19
CA TYR A 164 -5.49 -14.17 -8.84
C TYR A 164 -7.00 -14.41 -8.69
N LEU A 165 -7.57 -15.32 -9.48
CA LEU A 165 -8.94 -15.78 -9.29
C LEU A 165 -9.12 -16.42 -7.92
N CYS A 166 -8.25 -17.34 -7.56
CA CYS A 166 -8.29 -17.97 -6.24
C CYS A 166 -8.03 -16.96 -5.12
N ALA A 167 -7.05 -16.07 -5.28
CA ALA A 167 -6.74 -15.04 -4.30
C ALA A 167 -7.94 -14.13 -4.03
N SER A 168 -8.68 -13.71 -5.04
CA SER A 168 -9.87 -12.85 -4.88
C SER A 168 -10.97 -13.50 -4.03
N ILE A 169 -11.08 -14.81 -4.07
CA ILE A 169 -12.02 -15.60 -3.25
C ILE A 169 -11.50 -15.73 -1.81
N PHE A 170 -10.22 -16.08 -1.66
CA PHE A 170 -9.65 -16.38 -0.35
C PHE A 170 -9.27 -15.14 0.48
N CYS A 171 -9.16 -13.94 -0.11
CA CYS A 171 -8.99 -12.68 0.64
C CYS A 171 -10.08 -12.48 1.69
N TRP A 172 -11.32 -12.85 1.42
CA TRP A 172 -12.44 -12.76 2.37
C TRP A 172 -12.29 -13.68 3.58
N THR A 173 -11.50 -14.73 3.46
CA THR A 173 -11.24 -15.66 4.56
C THR A 173 -10.07 -15.25 5.45
N SER A 174 -9.35 -14.18 5.11
CA SER A 174 -8.16 -13.73 5.85
C SER A 174 -8.46 -13.43 7.33
N ASP A 175 -9.61 -12.81 7.62
CA ASP A 175 -10.06 -12.55 8.99
C ASP A 175 -10.20 -13.86 9.80
N PHE A 176 -10.78 -14.90 9.22
CA PHE A 176 -10.91 -16.21 9.86
C PHE A 176 -9.52 -16.81 10.22
N TRP A 177 -8.58 -16.80 9.27
CA TRP A 177 -7.23 -17.32 9.48
C TRP A 177 -6.51 -16.52 10.57
N ASN A 178 -6.57 -15.19 10.48
CA ASN A 178 -5.94 -14.28 11.42
C ASN A 178 -6.50 -14.40 12.84
N ARG A 179 -7.80 -14.55 13.00
CA ARG A 179 -8.43 -14.77 14.32
C ARG A 179 -8.08 -16.12 14.92
N LYS A 180 -8.04 -17.18 14.11
CA LYS A 180 -7.81 -18.55 14.60
C LYS A 180 -6.34 -18.83 14.90
N LEU A 181 -5.45 -18.49 13.97
CA LEU A 181 -4.03 -18.86 14.02
C LEU A 181 -3.12 -17.75 14.53
N GLY A 182 -3.55 -16.49 14.48
CA GLY A 182 -2.67 -15.33 14.67
C GLY A 182 -1.98 -14.91 13.36
N ARG A 183 -1.26 -13.78 13.40
CA ARG A 183 -0.63 -13.23 12.18
C ARG A 183 0.59 -14.03 11.79
N LYS A 184 1.44 -14.35 12.74
CA LYS A 184 2.67 -15.13 12.57
C LYS A 184 2.42 -16.48 11.91
N TRP A 185 1.48 -17.26 12.46
CA TRP A 185 1.18 -18.60 11.94
C TRP A 185 0.37 -18.56 10.64
N THR A 186 -0.44 -17.54 10.42
CA THR A 186 -1.09 -17.34 9.12
C THR A 186 -0.06 -17.07 8.03
N ILE A 187 0.96 -16.25 8.28
CA ILE A 187 2.07 -16.03 7.35
C ILE A 187 2.84 -17.33 7.10
N PHE A 188 3.06 -18.14 8.14
CA PHE A 188 3.72 -19.45 7.99
C PHE A 188 2.97 -20.34 7.00
N TRP A 189 1.68 -20.60 7.25
CA TRP A 189 0.89 -21.49 6.41
C TRP A 189 0.73 -20.98 4.99
N THR A 190 0.54 -19.69 4.81
CA THR A 190 0.43 -19.09 3.47
C THR A 190 1.73 -19.19 2.67
N CYS A 191 2.88 -18.97 3.31
CA CYS A 191 4.18 -19.14 2.66
C CYS A 191 4.49 -20.61 2.41
N LEU A 192 4.10 -21.52 3.29
CA LEU A 192 4.22 -22.96 3.06
C LEU A 192 3.40 -23.41 1.86
N ILE A 193 2.15 -22.96 1.74
CA ILE A 193 1.31 -23.21 0.56
C ILE A 193 1.97 -22.66 -0.69
N SER A 194 2.48 -21.41 -0.67
CA SER A 194 3.21 -20.84 -1.80
C SER A 194 4.43 -21.68 -2.17
N ALA A 195 5.26 -22.08 -1.22
CA ALA A 195 6.45 -22.90 -1.48
C ALA A 195 6.10 -24.25 -2.12
N VAL A 196 5.14 -24.97 -1.53
CA VAL A 196 4.70 -26.29 -2.02
C VAL A 196 4.09 -26.18 -3.42
N THR A 197 3.26 -25.18 -3.66
CA THR A 197 2.62 -24.99 -4.97
C THR A 197 3.63 -24.55 -6.05
N CYS A 198 4.64 -23.75 -5.72
CA CYS A 198 5.73 -23.41 -6.65
C CYS A 198 6.57 -24.63 -7.01
N ILE A 199 6.89 -25.50 -6.04
CA ILE A 199 7.56 -26.79 -6.31
C ILE A 199 6.67 -27.66 -7.20
N TRP A 200 5.36 -27.73 -6.89
CA TRP A 200 4.42 -28.46 -7.71
C TRP A 200 4.36 -27.95 -9.16
N GLN A 201 4.39 -26.62 -9.39
CA GLN A 201 4.47 -26.04 -10.73
C GLN A 201 5.71 -26.51 -11.51
N GLY A 202 6.84 -26.68 -10.84
CA GLY A 202 8.06 -27.26 -11.43
C GLY A 202 7.94 -28.73 -11.79
N LEU A 203 7.09 -29.49 -11.11
CA LEU A 203 6.94 -30.95 -11.24
C LEU A 203 5.70 -31.39 -12.05
N VAL A 204 4.92 -30.44 -12.62
CA VAL A 204 3.67 -30.77 -13.33
C VAL A 204 3.92 -31.60 -14.60
N ASN A 205 2.93 -32.42 -14.95
CA ASN A 205 2.90 -33.12 -16.23
C ASN A 205 2.70 -32.14 -17.40
N LEU A 206 2.94 -32.58 -18.63
CA LEU A 206 2.79 -31.77 -19.85
C LEU A 206 1.33 -31.45 -20.23
N LYS A 207 0.39 -31.64 -19.33
CA LYS A 207 -1.02 -31.30 -19.53
C LYS A 207 -1.31 -29.95 -18.88
N TRP A 208 -1.84 -29.01 -19.62
CA TRP A 208 -2.06 -27.63 -19.21
C TRP A 208 -2.92 -27.49 -17.92
N TYR A 209 -3.89 -28.38 -17.71
CA TYR A 209 -4.77 -28.30 -16.52
C TYR A 209 -4.05 -28.65 -15.21
N HIS A 210 -2.95 -29.42 -15.24
CA HIS A 210 -2.12 -29.62 -14.04
C HIS A 210 -1.39 -28.34 -13.64
N LEU A 211 -0.89 -27.58 -14.63
CA LEU A 211 -0.27 -26.28 -14.37
C LEU A 211 -1.32 -25.27 -13.90
N PHE A 212 -2.49 -25.24 -14.52
CA PHE A 212 -3.61 -24.41 -14.06
C PHE A 212 -3.95 -24.72 -12.59
N LEU A 213 -4.10 -25.99 -12.21
CA LEU A 213 -4.48 -26.39 -10.87
C LEU A 213 -3.42 -25.98 -9.83
N SER A 214 -2.15 -26.22 -10.10
CA SER A 214 -1.06 -25.83 -9.20
C SER A 214 -0.98 -24.29 -9.01
N ARG A 215 -1.18 -23.54 -10.08
CA ARG A 215 -1.26 -22.06 -10.02
C ARG A 215 -2.52 -21.58 -9.30
N PHE A 216 -3.65 -22.26 -9.48
CA PHE A 216 -4.88 -21.93 -8.76
C PHE A 216 -4.68 -22.04 -7.25
N PHE A 217 -4.13 -23.14 -6.76
CA PHE A 217 -3.88 -23.33 -5.32
C PHE A 217 -2.83 -22.37 -4.75
N LEU A 218 -1.88 -21.87 -5.56
CA LEU A 218 -0.97 -20.81 -5.16
C LEU A 218 -1.75 -19.57 -4.69
N GLY A 219 -2.89 -19.28 -5.31
CA GLY A 219 -3.73 -18.14 -4.97
C GLY A 219 -4.26 -18.13 -3.53
N ILE A 220 -4.37 -19.26 -2.85
CA ILE A 220 -4.72 -19.33 -1.41
C ILE A 220 -3.63 -18.59 -0.61
N GLY A 221 -2.37 -18.93 -0.87
CA GLY A 221 -1.23 -18.29 -0.23
C GLY A 221 -1.15 -16.80 -0.55
N VAL A 222 -1.36 -16.41 -1.81
CA VAL A 222 -1.33 -15.02 -2.27
C VAL A 222 -2.42 -14.18 -1.59
N GLY A 223 -3.68 -14.62 -1.64
CA GLY A 223 -4.82 -13.84 -1.16
C GLY A 223 -4.77 -13.57 0.34
N VAL A 224 -4.58 -14.60 1.15
CA VAL A 224 -4.55 -14.45 2.62
C VAL A 224 -3.31 -13.67 3.06
N LYS A 225 -2.14 -13.92 2.45
CA LYS A 225 -0.87 -13.26 2.76
C LYS A 225 -0.93 -11.75 2.50
N SER A 226 -1.50 -11.32 1.39
CA SER A 226 -1.58 -9.91 1.00
C SER A 226 -2.41 -9.05 1.97
N ALA A 227 -3.36 -9.63 2.69
CA ALA A 227 -4.11 -8.98 3.75
C ALA A 227 -3.40 -9.05 5.11
N THR A 228 -2.74 -10.19 5.42
CA THR A 228 -2.17 -10.45 6.75
C THR A 228 -0.85 -9.73 7.00
N VAL A 229 0.07 -9.69 6.01
CA VAL A 229 1.42 -9.12 6.23
C VAL A 229 1.40 -7.62 6.50
N PRO A 230 0.66 -6.77 5.76
CA PRO A 230 0.54 -5.36 6.11
C PRO A 230 -0.10 -5.12 7.47
N ALA A 231 -1.10 -5.94 7.86
CA ALA A 231 -1.73 -5.87 9.18
C ALA A 231 -0.72 -6.21 10.29
N TYR A 232 0.05 -7.29 10.13
CA TYR A 232 1.10 -7.67 11.09
C TYR A 232 2.16 -6.58 11.25
N ALA A 233 2.61 -5.99 10.14
CA ALA A 233 3.54 -4.86 10.17
C ALA A 233 2.95 -3.66 10.93
N ALA A 234 1.70 -3.28 10.68
CA ALA A 234 1.04 -2.17 11.35
C ALA A 234 0.82 -2.39 12.87
N GLU A 235 0.59 -3.65 13.30
CA GLU A 235 0.35 -4.01 14.69
C GLU A 235 1.63 -4.10 15.54
N THR A 236 2.77 -4.39 14.92
CA THR A 236 4.07 -4.60 15.62
C THR A 236 4.93 -3.34 15.67
N THR A 237 4.70 -2.39 14.78
CA THR A 237 5.55 -1.20 14.61
C THR A 237 5.12 -0.01 15.46
N PRO A 238 6.06 0.85 15.90
CA PRO A 238 5.75 2.13 16.50
C PRO A 238 4.97 3.04 15.55
N ALA A 239 4.14 3.91 16.09
CA ALA A 239 3.32 4.85 15.32
C ALA A 239 4.17 5.74 14.38
N THR A 240 5.37 6.16 14.85
CA THR A 240 6.30 7.06 14.15
C THR A 240 6.78 6.56 12.77
N ILE A 241 6.87 5.24 12.57
CA ILE A 241 7.36 4.61 11.31
C ILE A 241 6.34 3.70 10.63
N ARG A 242 5.13 3.60 11.17
CA ARG A 242 4.09 2.67 10.68
C ARG A 242 3.74 2.89 9.21
N GLY A 243 3.56 4.15 8.79
CA GLY A 243 3.25 4.49 7.39
C GLY A 243 4.32 4.03 6.42
N SER A 244 5.60 4.32 6.74
CA SER A 244 6.73 3.89 5.92
C SER A 244 6.81 2.37 5.79
N LEU A 245 6.45 1.61 6.84
CA LEU A 245 6.52 0.15 6.83
C LEU A 245 5.38 -0.51 6.04
N VAL A 246 4.20 0.09 6.01
CA VAL A 246 3.13 -0.35 5.10
C VAL A 246 3.55 -0.18 3.64
N MET A 247 4.27 0.89 3.32
CA MET A 247 4.81 1.11 1.97
C MET A 247 5.91 0.11 1.59
N LEU A 248 6.65 -0.44 2.56
CA LEU A 248 7.64 -1.49 2.30
C LEU A 248 7.04 -2.73 1.61
N TRP A 249 5.76 -3.03 1.86
CA TRP A 249 5.06 -4.10 1.15
C TRP A 249 5.14 -3.90 -0.37
N GLN A 250 4.73 -2.73 -0.86
CA GLN A 250 4.76 -2.45 -2.30
C GLN A 250 6.19 -2.37 -2.85
N PHE A 251 7.10 -1.77 -2.08
CA PHE A 251 8.51 -1.68 -2.46
C PHE A 251 9.16 -3.06 -2.63
N PHE A 252 8.99 -3.95 -1.65
CA PHE A 252 9.55 -5.30 -1.74
C PHE A 252 8.80 -6.21 -2.71
N THR A 253 7.55 -5.92 -3.05
CA THR A 253 6.89 -6.54 -4.20
C THR A 253 7.62 -6.18 -5.50
N ALA A 254 7.99 -4.92 -5.70
CA ALA A 254 8.80 -4.51 -6.86
C ALA A 254 10.19 -5.18 -6.88
N VAL A 255 10.83 -5.31 -5.72
CA VAL A 255 12.08 -6.10 -5.56
C VAL A 255 11.86 -7.56 -5.99
N GLY A 256 10.77 -8.17 -5.55
CA GLY A 256 10.40 -9.54 -5.93
C GLY A 256 10.19 -9.70 -7.44
N ILE A 257 9.50 -8.74 -8.07
CA ILE A 257 9.30 -8.70 -9.52
C ILE A 257 10.66 -8.67 -10.25
N MET A 258 11.57 -7.82 -9.81
CA MET A 258 12.91 -7.72 -10.38
C MET A 258 13.65 -9.07 -10.26
N PHE A 259 13.64 -9.71 -9.09
CA PHE A 259 14.29 -11.01 -8.87
C PHE A 259 13.65 -12.15 -9.68
N GLY A 260 12.35 -12.12 -9.93
CA GLY A 260 11.68 -13.09 -10.79
C GLY A 260 12.17 -13.02 -12.25
N TYR A 261 12.45 -11.80 -12.75
CA TYR A 261 13.10 -11.66 -14.06
C TYR A 261 14.55 -12.13 -14.06
N VAL A 262 15.31 -11.88 -12.99
CA VAL A 262 16.67 -12.42 -12.82
C VAL A 262 16.63 -13.95 -12.86
N SER A 263 15.69 -14.57 -12.15
CA SER A 263 15.48 -16.03 -12.17
C SER A 263 15.18 -16.55 -13.57
N SER A 264 14.31 -15.86 -14.31
CA SER A 264 14.01 -16.22 -15.69
C SER A 264 15.24 -16.19 -16.60
N LEU A 265 16.10 -15.17 -16.46
CA LEU A 265 17.37 -15.08 -17.19
C LEU A 265 18.35 -16.17 -16.79
N ALA A 266 18.47 -16.46 -15.48
CA ALA A 266 19.41 -17.45 -14.96
C ALA A 266 19.10 -18.87 -15.46
N PHE A 267 17.81 -19.21 -15.59
CA PHE A 267 17.41 -20.54 -16.03
C PHE A 267 17.17 -20.67 -17.54
N TYR A 268 17.36 -19.60 -18.32
CA TYR A 268 17.12 -19.61 -19.77
C TYR A 268 17.93 -20.67 -20.52
N TYR A 269 19.22 -20.81 -20.19
CA TYR A 269 20.13 -21.73 -20.87
C TYR A 269 20.19 -23.14 -20.26
N VAL A 270 19.36 -23.41 -19.26
CA VAL A 270 19.30 -24.76 -18.67
C VAL A 270 18.68 -25.70 -19.69
N GLY A 271 19.44 -26.69 -20.11
CA GLY A 271 19.02 -27.71 -21.08
C GLY A 271 17.95 -28.67 -20.52
N ASP A 272 17.43 -29.52 -21.40
CA ASP A 272 16.36 -30.46 -21.03
C ASP A 272 16.82 -31.56 -20.04
N HIS A 273 18.10 -31.89 -19.97
CA HIS A 273 18.69 -32.85 -19.05
C HIS A 273 17.88 -34.16 -18.89
N GLY A 274 17.30 -34.66 -20.00
CA GLY A 274 16.45 -35.85 -20.03
C GLY A 274 15.05 -35.69 -19.44
N ILE A 275 14.66 -34.46 -19.03
CA ILE A 275 13.31 -34.16 -18.58
C ILE A 275 12.42 -33.80 -19.76
N SER A 276 11.45 -34.64 -20.03
CA SER A 276 10.47 -34.44 -21.08
C SER A 276 9.77 -33.08 -20.95
N GLY A 277 9.90 -32.25 -21.97
CA GLY A 277 9.24 -30.94 -22.04
C GLY A 277 10.02 -29.76 -21.47
N GLY A 278 11.33 -29.88 -21.26
CA GLY A 278 12.23 -28.81 -20.86
C GLY A 278 12.27 -28.53 -19.35
N LEU A 279 13.46 -28.35 -18.83
CA LEU A 279 13.70 -28.03 -17.42
C LEU A 279 13.68 -26.53 -17.16
N ASN A 280 14.00 -25.70 -18.15
CA ASN A 280 14.14 -24.25 -18.03
C ASN A 280 12.90 -23.56 -17.44
N TRP A 281 11.74 -23.66 -18.08
CA TRP A 281 10.51 -23.02 -17.59
C TRP A 281 10.01 -23.58 -16.26
N ARG A 282 10.31 -24.87 -15.98
CA ARG A 282 9.99 -25.52 -14.71
C ARG A 282 10.77 -24.89 -13.55
N LEU A 283 12.07 -24.65 -13.76
CA LEU A 283 12.93 -23.98 -12.79
C LEU A 283 12.55 -22.49 -12.64
N MET A 284 12.17 -21.81 -13.72
CA MET A 284 11.67 -20.45 -13.64
C MET A 284 10.47 -20.36 -12.70
N LEU A 285 9.41 -21.16 -12.91
CA LEU A 285 8.23 -21.17 -12.05
C LEU A 285 8.53 -21.69 -10.64
N GLY A 286 9.34 -22.74 -10.52
CA GLY A 286 9.70 -23.34 -9.24
C GLY A 286 10.56 -22.42 -8.36
N SER A 287 11.34 -21.52 -8.94
CA SER A 287 12.27 -20.65 -8.20
C SER A 287 11.57 -19.69 -7.24
N ALA A 288 10.30 -19.38 -7.45
CA ALA A 288 9.51 -18.57 -6.52
C ALA A 288 9.33 -19.24 -5.14
N CYS A 289 9.64 -20.53 -5.00
CA CYS A 289 9.71 -21.18 -3.68
C CYS A 289 10.86 -20.65 -2.80
N ILE A 290 11.94 -20.11 -3.38
CA ILE A 290 13.14 -19.69 -2.63
C ILE A 290 12.83 -18.63 -1.58
N PRO A 291 12.26 -17.46 -1.91
CA PRO A 291 11.92 -16.46 -0.90
C PRO A 291 10.85 -16.97 0.08
N ALA A 292 9.92 -17.84 -0.36
CA ALA A 292 8.93 -18.44 0.55
C ALA A 292 9.60 -19.33 1.61
N ILE A 293 10.59 -20.14 1.22
CA ILE A 293 11.38 -20.96 2.15
C ILE A 293 12.16 -20.07 3.13
N ILE A 294 12.74 -18.95 2.68
CA ILE A 294 13.43 -18.00 3.56
C ILE A 294 12.48 -17.46 4.62
N VAL A 295 11.25 -17.09 4.25
CA VAL A 295 10.21 -16.65 5.20
C VAL A 295 9.94 -17.74 6.23
N LEU A 296 9.78 -19.00 5.83
CA LEU A 296 9.53 -20.12 6.75
C LEU A 296 10.64 -20.26 7.80
N PHE A 297 11.90 -20.05 7.42
CA PHE A 297 13.03 -20.04 8.35
C PHE A 297 13.06 -18.81 9.26
N GLN A 298 12.52 -17.68 8.84
CA GLN A 298 12.48 -16.44 9.64
C GLN A 298 11.38 -16.47 10.72
N ILE A 299 10.28 -17.20 10.51
CA ILE A 299 9.10 -17.23 11.40
C ILE A 299 9.44 -17.51 12.88
N PRO A 300 10.32 -18.50 13.24
CA PRO A 300 10.61 -18.77 14.64
C PRO A 300 11.20 -17.57 15.40
N PHE A 301 11.89 -16.67 14.69
CA PHE A 301 12.64 -15.57 15.29
C PHE A 301 11.82 -14.31 15.57
N VAL A 302 10.57 -14.23 15.14
CA VAL A 302 9.69 -13.09 15.31
C VAL A 302 8.61 -13.38 16.35
N PRO A 303 8.21 -12.37 17.17
CA PRO A 303 7.09 -12.52 18.10
C PRO A 303 5.75 -12.54 17.37
N GLU A 304 4.69 -12.98 18.06
CA GLU A 304 3.31 -12.87 17.54
C GLU A 304 2.80 -11.44 17.73
N SER A 305 1.74 -11.06 16.99
CA SER A 305 1.10 -9.75 17.11
C SER A 305 0.61 -9.50 18.53
N PRO A 306 1.05 -8.38 19.17
CA PRO A 306 0.56 -8.03 20.51
C PRO A 306 -0.94 -7.78 20.54
N ARG A 307 -1.50 -7.19 19.49
CA ARG A 307 -2.93 -6.92 19.36
C ARG A 307 -3.75 -8.20 19.33
N TRP A 308 -3.30 -9.21 18.59
CA TRP A 308 -3.96 -10.51 18.54
C TRP A 308 -3.89 -11.24 19.89
N LEU A 309 -2.73 -11.18 20.57
CA LEU A 309 -2.56 -11.77 21.90
C LEU A 309 -3.51 -11.15 22.93
N MET A 310 -3.69 -9.81 22.91
CA MET A 310 -4.67 -9.12 23.74
C MET A 310 -6.11 -9.54 23.43
N GLY A 311 -6.47 -9.65 22.16
CA GLY A 311 -7.78 -10.14 21.72
C GLY A 311 -8.08 -11.59 22.13
N LYS A 312 -7.03 -12.36 22.49
CA LYS A 312 -7.15 -13.70 23.08
C LYS A 312 -7.11 -13.72 24.62
N GLY A 313 -7.11 -12.55 25.27
CA GLY A 313 -6.98 -12.42 26.71
C GLY A 313 -5.58 -12.69 27.27
N ARG A 314 -4.56 -12.86 26.41
CA ARG A 314 -3.16 -13.16 26.76
C ARG A 314 -2.35 -11.86 26.92
N HIS A 315 -2.74 -11.00 27.87
CA HIS A 315 -2.16 -9.67 28.04
C HIS A 315 -0.68 -9.69 28.49
N GLY A 316 -0.28 -10.68 29.28
CA GLY A 316 1.13 -10.87 29.70
C GLY A 316 2.03 -11.17 28.50
N ASP A 317 1.61 -12.08 27.62
CA ASP A 317 2.36 -12.44 26.41
C ASP A 317 2.39 -11.27 25.41
N ALA A 318 1.32 -10.46 25.34
CA ALA A 318 1.27 -9.26 24.52
C ALA A 318 2.28 -8.22 24.99
N PHE A 319 2.39 -8.01 26.31
CA PHE A 319 3.40 -7.12 26.88
C PHE A 319 4.83 -7.65 26.61
N GLU A 320 5.06 -8.94 26.76
CA GLU A 320 6.37 -9.54 26.47
C GLU A 320 6.74 -9.44 24.98
N SER A 321 5.78 -9.63 24.09
CA SER A 321 5.95 -9.38 22.64
C SER A 321 6.38 -7.94 22.39
N LEU A 322 5.72 -6.95 23.02
CA LEU A 322 6.08 -5.54 22.88
C LEU A 322 7.46 -5.22 23.50
N CYS A 323 7.85 -5.86 24.60
CA CYS A 323 9.18 -5.71 25.17
C CYS A 323 10.28 -6.15 24.22
N GLN A 324 10.03 -7.13 23.35
CA GLN A 324 10.96 -7.54 22.30
C GLN A 324 11.01 -6.54 21.12
N LEU A 325 9.94 -5.76 20.91
CA LEU A 325 9.76 -4.85 19.78
C LEU A 325 10.08 -3.39 20.12
N ARG A 326 10.35 -3.06 21.38
CA ARG A 326 10.68 -1.71 21.86
C ARG A 326 12.03 -1.71 22.58
N HIS A 327 12.62 -0.53 22.71
CA HIS A 327 13.91 -0.38 23.40
C HIS A 327 13.78 -0.48 24.92
N THR A 328 12.71 0.07 25.50
CA THR A 328 12.49 0.08 26.94
C THR A 328 11.16 -0.57 27.31
N ARG A 329 11.10 -1.10 28.53
CA ARG A 329 9.87 -1.68 29.08
C ARG A 329 8.78 -0.62 29.25
N LEU A 330 9.14 0.65 29.48
CA LEU A 330 8.20 1.76 29.58
C LEU A 330 7.52 2.04 28.23
N GLN A 331 8.28 2.07 27.13
CA GLN A 331 7.71 2.21 25.78
C GLN A 331 6.78 1.03 25.44
N ALA A 332 7.18 -0.19 25.80
CA ALA A 332 6.35 -1.39 25.62
C ALA A 332 5.06 -1.33 26.43
N ALA A 333 5.12 -0.88 27.69
CA ALA A 333 3.95 -0.73 28.56
C ALA A 333 3.01 0.38 28.05
N ARG A 334 3.56 1.51 27.57
CA ARG A 334 2.80 2.61 26.94
C ARG A 334 1.98 2.09 25.75
N ASP A 335 2.66 1.42 24.83
CA ASP A 335 2.02 0.92 23.62
C ASP A 335 1.03 -0.22 23.93
N CYS A 336 1.34 -1.07 24.92
CA CYS A 336 0.46 -2.12 25.41
C CYS A 336 -0.85 -1.54 25.98
N PHE A 337 -0.74 -0.58 26.86
CA PHE A 337 -1.91 0.06 27.46
C PHE A 337 -2.75 0.82 26.41
N TYR A 338 -2.10 1.56 25.53
CA TYR A 338 -2.80 2.28 24.46
C TYR A 338 -3.54 1.33 23.50
N GLN A 339 -2.89 0.23 23.09
CA GLN A 339 -3.55 -0.79 22.26
C GLN A 339 -4.73 -1.46 23.01
N PHE A 340 -4.63 -1.67 24.31
CA PHE A 340 -5.74 -2.17 25.12
C PHE A 340 -6.93 -1.21 25.13
N VAL A 341 -6.68 0.10 25.30
CA VAL A 341 -7.74 1.11 25.27
C VAL A 341 -8.44 1.13 23.92
N LEU A 342 -7.67 1.11 22.83
CA LEU A 342 -8.22 1.04 21.46
C LEU A 342 -9.05 -0.23 21.25
N LEU A 343 -8.58 -1.39 21.72
CA LEU A 343 -9.33 -2.65 21.63
C LEU A 343 -10.62 -2.64 22.42
N ASN A 344 -10.65 -2.01 23.60
CA ASN A 344 -11.87 -1.88 24.39
C ASN A 344 -12.91 -0.99 23.71
N GLU A 345 -12.49 0.05 23.04
CA GLU A 345 -13.42 0.86 22.22
C GLU A 345 -13.94 0.07 21.01
N GLU A 346 -13.05 -0.67 20.35
CA GLU A 346 -13.46 -1.57 19.27
C GLU A 346 -14.34 -2.72 19.78
N GLY A 347 -14.10 -3.23 21.00
CA GLY A 347 -14.90 -4.26 21.66
C GLY A 347 -16.36 -3.87 21.86
N SER A 348 -16.67 -2.56 21.90
CA SER A 348 -18.04 -2.06 21.77
C SER A 348 -18.73 -2.50 20.48
N TYR A 349 -17.96 -2.87 19.45
CA TYR A 349 -18.45 -3.34 18.13
C TYR A 349 -18.37 -4.85 17.94
N GLU A 350 -17.76 -5.61 18.87
CA GLU A 350 -17.65 -7.10 18.76
C GLU A 350 -19.01 -7.82 18.73
N GLY A 351 -20.05 -7.20 19.25
CA GLY A 351 -21.43 -7.71 19.17
C GLY A 351 -22.07 -7.64 17.78
N ILE A 352 -21.43 -6.97 16.80
CA ILE A 352 -22.00 -6.81 15.45
C ILE A 352 -21.61 -8.01 14.57
N PRO A 353 -22.57 -8.84 14.08
CA PRO A 353 -22.30 -9.96 13.19
C PRO A 353 -21.52 -9.53 11.93
N TYR A 354 -20.64 -10.40 11.44
CA TYR A 354 -19.83 -10.17 10.23
C TYR A 354 -20.67 -9.66 9.03
N PHE A 355 -21.75 -10.35 8.72
CA PHE A 355 -22.64 -9.98 7.60
C PHE A 355 -23.32 -8.63 7.79
N LYS A 356 -23.62 -8.24 9.04
CA LYS A 356 -24.18 -6.91 9.33
C LYS A 356 -23.15 -5.83 9.04
N ARG A 357 -21.88 -6.01 9.43
CA ARG A 357 -20.80 -5.08 9.10
C ARG A 357 -20.55 -4.97 7.59
N VAL A 358 -20.61 -6.09 6.86
CA VAL A 358 -20.57 -6.08 5.39
C VAL A 358 -21.74 -5.29 4.80
N TYR A 359 -22.95 -5.46 5.33
CA TYR A 359 -24.12 -4.71 4.90
C TYR A 359 -23.95 -3.21 5.19
N GLU A 360 -23.49 -2.83 6.38
CA GLU A 360 -23.24 -1.45 6.78
C GLU A 360 -22.14 -0.77 5.94
N MET A 361 -21.18 -1.53 5.41
CA MET A 361 -20.16 -1.01 4.50
C MET A 361 -20.78 -0.41 3.22
N PHE A 362 -21.89 -0.97 2.73
CA PHE A 362 -22.55 -0.50 1.51
C PHE A 362 -23.76 0.40 1.74
N THR A 363 -24.34 0.40 2.95
CA THR A 363 -25.58 1.15 3.25
C THR A 363 -25.29 2.48 3.93
N ILE A 364 -24.35 2.55 4.86
CA ILE A 364 -24.01 3.79 5.55
C ILE A 364 -23.21 4.68 4.58
N ARG A 365 -23.66 5.93 4.36
CA ARG A 365 -23.07 6.87 3.39
C ARG A 365 -21.55 6.99 3.54
N ARG A 366 -21.07 7.23 4.75
CA ARG A 366 -19.63 7.35 5.05
C ARG A 366 -18.84 6.11 4.61
N ASN A 367 -19.32 4.94 5.00
CA ASN A 367 -18.68 3.67 4.69
C ASN A 367 -18.72 3.35 3.20
N ARG A 368 -19.87 3.60 2.56
CA ARG A 368 -20.05 3.42 1.12
C ARG A 368 -19.13 4.31 0.30
N ASN A 369 -18.95 5.56 0.70
CA ASN A 369 -18.04 6.47 0.02
C ASN A 369 -16.58 6.02 0.19
N GLY A 370 -16.19 5.55 1.38
CA GLY A 370 -14.90 4.93 1.63
C GLY A 370 -14.69 3.66 0.79
N ALA A 371 -15.70 2.78 0.74
CA ALA A 371 -15.67 1.57 -0.07
C ALA A 371 -15.56 1.88 -1.58
N LEU A 372 -16.28 2.90 -2.07
CA LEU A 372 -16.16 3.34 -3.45
C LEU A 372 -14.76 3.89 -3.77
N GLY A 373 -14.20 4.72 -2.89
CA GLY A 373 -12.84 5.22 -3.06
C GLY A 373 -11.80 4.10 -3.10
N ALA A 374 -11.87 3.15 -2.17
CA ALA A 374 -11.01 1.97 -2.14
C ALA A 374 -11.19 1.10 -3.40
N TRP A 375 -12.45 0.91 -3.86
CA TRP A 375 -12.74 0.19 -5.09
C TRP A 375 -12.12 0.88 -6.31
N VAL A 376 -12.26 2.20 -6.44
CA VAL A 376 -11.70 2.97 -7.58
C VAL A 376 -10.18 2.80 -7.65
N VAL A 377 -9.47 2.99 -6.54
CA VAL A 377 -8.00 2.91 -6.57
C VAL A 377 -7.51 1.48 -6.83
N MET A 378 -8.15 0.45 -6.26
CA MET A 378 -7.78 -0.95 -6.46
C MET A 378 -8.15 -1.47 -7.87
N PHE A 379 -9.28 -1.02 -8.41
CA PHE A 379 -9.65 -1.29 -9.79
C PHE A 379 -8.66 -0.67 -10.76
N MET A 380 -8.36 0.61 -10.58
CA MET A 380 -7.47 1.34 -11.47
C MET A 380 -6.03 0.86 -11.40
N GLN A 381 -5.56 0.39 -10.22
CA GLN A 381 -4.24 -0.23 -10.09
C GLN A 381 -4.05 -1.39 -11.08
N GLN A 382 -5.12 -2.11 -11.38
CA GLN A 382 -5.06 -3.21 -12.33
C GLN A 382 -5.27 -2.69 -13.76
N PHE A 383 -6.31 -1.88 -13.99
CA PHE A 383 -6.67 -1.40 -15.33
C PHE A 383 -5.75 -0.30 -15.88
N CYS A 384 -4.80 0.20 -15.09
CA CYS A 384 -3.70 1.03 -15.64
C CYS A 384 -2.79 0.25 -16.60
N GLY A 385 -2.73 -1.10 -16.48
CA GLY A 385 -2.03 -1.98 -17.43
C GLY A 385 -0.64 -2.44 -16.98
N ILE A 386 -0.20 -2.11 -15.75
CA ILE A 386 1.13 -2.49 -15.26
C ILE A 386 1.35 -4.00 -15.23
N ASN A 387 0.35 -4.75 -14.76
CA ASN A 387 0.45 -6.19 -14.59
C ASN A 387 0.43 -6.94 -15.93
N VAL A 388 -0.15 -6.36 -16.98
CA VAL A 388 0.01 -6.88 -18.35
C VAL A 388 1.48 -6.88 -18.75
N ILE A 389 2.17 -5.77 -18.51
CA ILE A 389 3.58 -5.66 -18.83
C ILE A 389 4.38 -6.62 -17.94
N ALA A 390 4.05 -6.71 -16.64
CA ALA A 390 4.72 -7.61 -15.72
C ALA A 390 4.64 -9.07 -16.16
N TYR A 391 3.49 -9.54 -16.64
CA TYR A 391 3.29 -10.95 -17.02
C TYR A 391 3.71 -11.29 -18.44
N TYR A 392 3.66 -10.32 -19.37
CA TYR A 392 3.79 -10.57 -20.80
C TYR A 392 4.85 -9.72 -21.49
N SER A 393 5.66 -8.94 -20.75
CA SER A 393 6.68 -8.06 -21.36
C SER A 393 7.65 -8.80 -22.26
N SER A 394 8.11 -9.99 -21.89
CA SER A 394 8.99 -10.78 -22.75
C SER A 394 8.33 -11.14 -24.08
N SER A 395 7.06 -11.54 -24.06
CA SER A 395 6.30 -11.80 -25.31
C SER A 395 6.11 -10.53 -26.15
N ILE A 396 5.84 -9.39 -25.51
CA ILE A 396 5.70 -8.07 -26.16
C ILE A 396 7.02 -7.67 -26.85
N PHE A 397 8.14 -7.86 -26.18
CA PHE A 397 9.46 -7.56 -26.74
C PHE A 397 9.88 -8.53 -27.86
N VAL A 398 9.51 -9.81 -27.78
CA VAL A 398 9.71 -10.77 -28.89
C VAL A 398 8.92 -10.34 -30.12
N GLU A 399 7.69 -9.86 -29.98
CA GLU A 399 6.88 -9.30 -31.08
C GLU A 399 7.49 -8.02 -31.69
N SER A 400 8.36 -7.35 -30.92
CA SER A 400 9.14 -6.20 -31.40
C SER A 400 10.41 -6.59 -32.14
N ASN A 401 10.57 -7.87 -32.51
CA ASN A 401 11.72 -8.49 -33.19
C ASN A 401 13.00 -8.62 -32.31
N LEU A 402 12.86 -8.72 -31.01
CA LEU A 402 13.97 -9.16 -30.14
C LEU A 402 14.08 -10.69 -30.09
N SER A 403 15.29 -11.18 -29.91
CA SER A 403 15.49 -12.57 -29.52
C SER A 403 14.96 -12.80 -28.11
N GLU A 404 14.56 -14.03 -27.77
CA GLU A 404 13.96 -14.37 -26.49
C GLU A 404 14.80 -13.88 -25.31
N ILE A 405 16.12 -14.11 -25.32
CA ILE A 405 17.03 -13.68 -24.24
C ILE A 405 17.11 -12.14 -24.12
N LYS A 406 17.15 -11.42 -25.24
CA LYS A 406 17.16 -9.96 -25.23
C LYS A 406 15.81 -9.39 -24.75
N ALA A 407 14.71 -10.06 -25.08
CA ALA A 407 13.38 -9.72 -24.62
C ALA A 407 13.26 -9.91 -23.10
N MET A 408 13.78 -11.00 -22.55
CA MET A 408 13.84 -11.23 -21.10
C MET A 408 14.74 -10.20 -20.39
N LEU A 409 15.88 -9.82 -21.02
CA LEU A 409 16.75 -8.76 -20.49
C LEU A 409 16.02 -7.39 -20.46
N ALA A 410 15.25 -7.07 -21.50
CA ALA A 410 14.43 -5.85 -21.53
C ALA A 410 13.31 -5.90 -20.46
N SER A 411 12.74 -7.07 -20.19
CA SER A 411 11.79 -7.27 -19.09
C SER A 411 12.43 -7.09 -17.72
N TRP A 412 13.67 -7.55 -17.55
CA TRP A 412 14.43 -7.24 -16.34
C TRP A 412 14.69 -5.75 -16.16
N GLY A 413 15.01 -5.02 -17.25
CA GLY A 413 15.12 -3.57 -17.25
C GLY A 413 13.84 -2.86 -16.78
N PHE A 414 12.67 -3.34 -17.21
CA PHE A 414 11.38 -2.88 -16.70
C PHE A 414 11.25 -3.11 -15.18
N GLY A 415 11.58 -4.31 -14.69
CA GLY A 415 11.56 -4.61 -13.25
C GLY A 415 12.52 -3.75 -12.45
N MET A 416 13.71 -3.44 -13.00
CA MET A 416 14.72 -2.57 -12.39
C MET A 416 14.20 -1.13 -12.26
N ILE A 417 13.55 -0.59 -13.30
CA ILE A 417 12.95 0.74 -13.26
C ILE A 417 11.80 0.78 -12.27
N ASN A 418 10.94 -0.24 -12.25
CA ASN A 418 9.87 -0.36 -11.27
C ASN A 418 10.41 -0.26 -9.83
N PHE A 419 11.48 -1.00 -9.54
CA PHE A 419 12.14 -0.97 -8.24
C PHE A 419 12.75 0.41 -7.92
N LEU A 420 13.55 0.98 -8.82
CA LEU A 420 14.24 2.25 -8.57
C LEU A 420 13.27 3.41 -8.36
N PHE A 421 12.20 3.48 -9.15
CA PHE A 421 11.22 4.55 -9.07
C PHE A 421 10.17 4.33 -7.97
N ALA A 422 10.17 3.19 -7.28
CA ALA A 422 9.43 3.00 -6.04
C ALA A 422 10.11 3.71 -4.84
N ILE A 423 11.41 4.03 -4.90
CA ILE A 423 12.13 4.75 -3.83
C ILE A 423 11.57 6.18 -3.63
N PRO A 424 11.41 7.02 -4.66
CA PRO A 424 10.81 8.35 -4.50
C PRO A 424 9.41 8.33 -3.89
N ALA A 425 8.65 7.24 -4.04
CA ALA A 425 7.29 7.13 -3.52
C ALA A 425 7.21 7.32 -1.99
N PHE A 426 8.26 6.93 -1.25
CA PHE A 426 8.34 7.16 0.21
C PHE A 426 8.26 8.64 0.61
N TYR A 427 8.72 9.53 -0.28
CA TYR A 427 8.66 10.97 -0.05
C TYR A 427 7.44 11.61 -0.72
N THR A 428 7.09 11.15 -1.91
CA THR A 428 6.06 11.80 -2.72
C THR A 428 4.65 11.59 -2.16
N ILE A 429 4.36 10.44 -1.56
CA ILE A 429 3.03 10.11 -1.04
C ILE A 429 2.61 11.04 0.11
N ASP A 430 3.56 11.40 0.98
CA ASP A 430 3.30 12.27 2.14
C ASP A 430 3.51 13.75 1.82
N THR A 431 4.29 14.10 0.78
CA THR A 431 4.47 15.49 0.35
C THR A 431 3.35 15.97 -0.56
N PHE A 432 2.98 15.19 -1.58
CA PHE A 432 1.95 15.58 -2.55
C PHE A 432 0.54 15.16 -2.14
N GLY A 433 0.41 14.10 -1.36
CA GLY A 433 -0.87 13.47 -1.00
C GLY A 433 -1.34 12.45 -2.05
N ARG A 434 -2.34 11.64 -1.66
CA ARG A 434 -2.76 10.45 -2.43
C ARG A 434 -3.46 10.85 -3.72
N ARG A 435 -4.45 11.73 -3.61
CA ARG A 435 -5.27 12.17 -4.74
C ARG A 435 -4.49 12.98 -5.78
N LYS A 436 -3.68 13.96 -5.35
CA LYS A 436 -2.90 14.78 -6.27
C LYS A 436 -1.89 13.94 -7.05
N LEU A 437 -1.27 12.97 -6.38
CA LEU A 437 -0.31 12.07 -7.00
C LEU A 437 -0.95 11.25 -8.12
N LEU A 438 -2.15 10.69 -7.89
CA LEU A 438 -2.89 9.95 -8.90
C LEU A 438 -3.32 10.83 -10.09
N LEU A 439 -3.83 12.04 -9.82
CA LEU A 439 -4.25 12.97 -10.87
C LEU A 439 -3.09 13.42 -11.78
N THR A 440 -1.85 13.39 -11.31
CA THR A 440 -0.67 13.70 -12.13
C THR A 440 -0.15 12.48 -12.87
N THR A 441 -0.20 11.30 -12.26
CA THR A 441 0.39 10.08 -12.84
C THR A 441 -0.48 9.43 -13.90
N PHE A 442 -1.81 9.40 -13.77
CA PHE A 442 -2.70 8.78 -14.76
C PHE A 442 -2.56 9.37 -16.17
N PRO A 443 -2.59 10.70 -16.39
CA PRO A 443 -2.38 11.26 -17.72
C PRO A 443 -1.00 10.93 -18.30
N LEU A 444 0.05 10.96 -17.47
CA LEU A 444 1.40 10.61 -17.90
C LEU A 444 1.49 9.13 -18.30
N MET A 445 0.88 8.23 -17.51
CA MET A 445 0.80 6.81 -17.85
C MET A 445 0.07 6.57 -19.18
N ALA A 446 -1.03 7.30 -19.44
CA ALA A 446 -1.73 7.22 -20.72
C ALA A 446 -0.84 7.63 -21.90
N ILE A 447 -0.10 8.75 -21.77
CA ILE A 447 0.82 9.23 -22.81
C ILE A 447 1.91 8.20 -23.08
N PHE A 448 2.53 7.62 -22.06
CA PHE A 448 3.62 6.66 -22.25
C PHE A 448 3.14 5.31 -22.79
N LEU A 449 1.92 4.87 -22.45
CA LEU A 449 1.32 3.70 -23.08
C LEU A 449 0.99 3.95 -24.57
N LEU A 450 0.52 5.15 -24.92
CA LEU A 450 0.33 5.52 -26.33
C LEU A 450 1.67 5.57 -27.07
N LEU A 451 2.73 6.09 -26.45
CA LEU A 451 4.08 6.08 -27.02
C LEU A 451 4.53 4.64 -27.32
N ALA A 452 4.37 3.73 -26.37
CA ALA A 452 4.68 2.31 -26.55
C ALA A 452 3.83 1.68 -27.65
N GLY A 453 2.51 1.94 -27.66
CA GLY A 453 1.57 1.44 -28.66
C GLY A 453 1.87 1.93 -30.08
N PHE A 454 2.13 3.22 -30.25
CA PHE A 454 2.50 3.81 -31.54
C PHE A 454 3.86 3.32 -32.05
N GLY A 455 4.76 2.92 -31.16
CA GLY A 455 6.02 2.26 -31.53
C GLY A 455 5.80 1.01 -32.40
N PHE A 456 4.68 0.31 -32.26
CA PHE A 456 4.33 -0.85 -33.11
C PHE A 456 3.93 -0.49 -34.55
N TRP A 457 3.59 0.78 -34.84
CA TRP A 457 3.35 1.25 -36.22
C TRP A 457 4.65 1.52 -36.98
N ILE A 458 5.78 1.68 -36.29
CA ILE A 458 7.08 1.82 -36.91
C ILE A 458 7.38 0.55 -37.72
N PRO A 459 7.75 0.67 -39.01
CA PRO A 459 8.01 -0.49 -39.89
C PRO A 459 9.08 -1.43 -39.30
N LYS A 460 8.90 -2.74 -39.50
CA LYS A 460 9.80 -3.78 -38.94
C LYS A 460 11.26 -3.66 -39.39
N HIS A 461 11.52 -3.05 -40.56
CA HIS A 461 12.89 -2.83 -41.05
C HIS A 461 13.64 -1.73 -40.27
N LYS A 462 12.93 -0.76 -39.63
CA LYS A 462 13.51 0.24 -38.73
C LYS A 462 13.56 -0.29 -37.30
N ARG A 463 14.24 -1.43 -37.12
CA ARG A 463 14.25 -2.21 -35.87
C ARG A 463 14.61 -1.38 -34.64
N ASP A 464 15.73 -0.62 -34.69
CA ASP A 464 16.27 0.11 -33.55
C ASP A 464 15.34 1.24 -33.10
N GLY A 465 14.78 2.01 -34.03
CA GLY A 465 13.81 3.06 -33.72
C GLY A 465 12.51 2.52 -33.14
N ARG A 466 12.01 1.39 -33.69
CA ARG A 466 10.84 0.69 -33.17
C ARG A 466 11.05 0.21 -31.75
N LEU A 467 12.17 -0.47 -31.51
CA LEU A 467 12.53 -0.98 -30.19
C LEU A 467 12.72 0.15 -29.19
N ALA A 468 13.47 1.20 -29.56
CA ALA A 468 13.69 2.35 -28.69
C ALA A 468 12.37 3.00 -28.26
N CYS A 469 11.43 3.22 -29.19
CA CYS A 469 10.13 3.83 -28.90
C CYS A 469 9.31 2.96 -27.92
N ILE A 470 9.20 1.66 -28.18
CA ILE A 470 8.42 0.73 -27.34
C ILE A 470 9.05 0.63 -25.96
N THR A 471 10.36 0.41 -25.87
CA THR A 471 11.06 0.25 -24.60
C THR A 471 10.99 1.52 -23.75
N THR A 472 11.24 2.69 -24.36
CA THR A 472 11.14 3.98 -23.67
C THR A 472 9.72 4.21 -23.14
N GLY A 473 8.69 3.94 -23.95
CA GLY A 473 7.30 4.06 -23.52
C GLY A 473 6.99 3.18 -22.31
N ILE A 474 7.38 1.90 -22.35
CA ILE A 474 7.17 0.95 -21.25
C ILE A 474 7.95 1.36 -19.98
N TYR A 475 9.20 1.81 -20.12
CA TYR A 475 10.03 2.17 -18.99
C TYR A 475 9.56 3.46 -18.30
N LEU A 476 9.19 4.48 -19.08
CA LEU A 476 8.62 5.72 -18.54
C LEU A 476 7.25 5.49 -17.89
N PHE A 477 6.42 4.63 -18.48
CA PHE A 477 5.17 4.20 -17.87
C PHE A 477 5.40 3.54 -16.52
N SER A 478 6.36 2.60 -16.43
CA SER A 478 6.74 1.93 -15.18
C SER A 478 7.24 2.90 -14.12
N ALA A 479 8.09 3.86 -14.50
CA ALA A 479 8.63 4.87 -13.60
C ALA A 479 7.52 5.73 -12.97
N VAL A 480 6.56 6.18 -13.79
CA VAL A 480 5.42 6.97 -13.31
C VAL A 480 4.48 6.16 -12.44
N TYR A 481 4.18 4.91 -12.83
CA TYR A 481 3.36 3.99 -12.04
C TYR A 481 3.97 3.77 -10.65
N SER A 482 5.25 3.44 -10.58
CA SER A 482 5.93 3.10 -9.32
C SER A 482 5.97 4.25 -8.33
N SER A 483 6.01 5.50 -8.84
CA SER A 483 6.01 6.70 -8.00
C SER A 483 4.61 7.13 -7.53
N GLY A 484 3.54 6.65 -8.17
CA GLY A 484 2.16 7.10 -7.94
C GLY A 484 1.17 5.98 -7.62
N GLU A 485 0.68 5.33 -8.66
CA GLU A 485 -0.39 4.32 -8.54
C GLU A 485 0.06 3.04 -7.81
N GLY A 486 1.36 2.73 -7.76
CA GLY A 486 1.86 1.56 -7.05
C GLY A 486 1.53 1.58 -5.55
N PRO A 487 1.99 2.58 -4.78
CA PRO A 487 1.84 2.63 -3.33
C PRO A 487 0.48 3.15 -2.85
N VAL A 488 -0.19 4.01 -3.62
CA VAL A 488 -1.41 4.72 -3.19
C VAL A 488 -2.59 3.80 -2.88
N PRO A 489 -2.94 2.76 -3.69
CA PRO A 489 -4.17 2.00 -3.49
C PRO A 489 -4.27 1.32 -2.12
N PHE A 490 -3.20 0.67 -1.66
CA PHE A 490 -3.18 0.00 -0.35
C PHE A 490 -3.20 1.01 0.80
N THR A 491 -2.43 2.10 0.70
CA THR A 491 -2.39 3.15 1.72
C THR A 491 -3.75 3.85 1.82
N TYR A 492 -4.31 4.28 0.70
CA TYR A 492 -5.61 4.93 0.66
C TYR A 492 -6.73 4.03 1.21
N SER A 493 -6.75 2.76 0.82
CA SER A 493 -7.76 1.81 1.29
C SER A 493 -7.68 1.60 2.80
N ALA A 494 -6.48 1.58 3.38
CA ALA A 494 -6.31 1.48 4.83
C ALA A 494 -6.80 2.73 5.59
N GLU A 495 -6.72 3.91 4.97
CA GLU A 495 -7.18 5.19 5.52
C GLU A 495 -8.70 5.39 5.33
N ALA A 496 -9.28 4.86 4.25
CA ALA A 496 -10.67 5.11 3.87
C ALA A 496 -11.72 4.48 4.80
N PHE A 497 -11.38 3.41 5.52
CA PHE A 497 -12.34 2.68 6.36
C PHE A 497 -12.24 3.05 7.84
N PRO A 498 -13.39 3.25 8.53
CA PRO A 498 -13.40 3.40 9.99
C PRO A 498 -12.96 2.09 10.67
N LEU A 499 -12.48 2.21 11.91
CA LEU A 499 -11.85 1.10 12.62
C LEU A 499 -12.73 -0.17 12.67
N TYR A 500 -14.04 -0.04 12.94
CA TYR A 500 -14.94 -1.17 13.16
C TYR A 500 -15.21 -2.04 11.91
N ILE A 501 -15.00 -1.51 10.68
CA ILE A 501 -15.13 -2.25 9.43
C ILE A 501 -13.83 -2.35 8.64
N ARG A 502 -12.72 -1.83 9.15
CA ARG A 502 -11.44 -1.72 8.42
C ARG A 502 -10.97 -3.07 7.88
N ASP A 503 -11.03 -4.13 8.68
CA ASP A 503 -10.56 -5.46 8.26
C ASP A 503 -11.39 -6.00 7.09
N ILE A 504 -12.73 -5.82 7.16
CA ILE A 504 -13.65 -6.21 6.09
C ILE A 504 -13.43 -5.34 4.85
N GLY A 505 -13.27 -4.03 5.05
CA GLY A 505 -13.01 -3.07 3.97
C GLY A 505 -11.69 -3.35 3.25
N MET A 506 -10.63 -3.68 3.98
CA MET A 506 -9.35 -4.11 3.40
C MET A 506 -9.48 -5.43 2.65
N GLY A 507 -10.24 -6.39 3.19
CA GLY A 507 -10.57 -7.64 2.50
C GLY A 507 -11.30 -7.39 1.17
N PHE A 508 -12.30 -6.50 1.18
CA PHE A 508 -13.02 -6.07 -0.03
C PHE A 508 -12.09 -5.38 -1.05
N ALA A 509 -11.26 -4.44 -0.60
CA ALA A 509 -10.31 -3.73 -1.45
C ALA A 509 -9.30 -4.69 -2.10
N THR A 510 -8.72 -5.60 -1.31
CA THR A 510 -7.75 -6.60 -1.79
C THR A 510 -8.41 -7.62 -2.72
N ALA A 511 -9.63 -8.07 -2.42
CA ALA A 511 -10.39 -8.96 -3.30
C ALA A 511 -10.71 -8.29 -4.64
N THR A 512 -11.04 -7.00 -4.64
CA THR A 512 -11.22 -6.19 -5.87
C THR A 512 -9.93 -6.17 -6.68
N CYS A 513 -8.80 -5.90 -6.06
CA CYS A 513 -7.48 -5.89 -6.70
C CYS A 513 -7.21 -7.22 -7.42
N TRP A 514 -7.31 -8.35 -6.73
CA TRP A 514 -7.02 -9.66 -7.30
C TRP A 514 -8.04 -10.12 -8.34
N PHE A 515 -9.32 -9.79 -8.16
CA PHE A 515 -10.34 -10.10 -9.15
C PHE A 515 -10.07 -9.41 -10.49
N PHE A 516 -9.78 -8.12 -10.47
CA PHE A 516 -9.47 -7.39 -11.70
C PHE A 516 -8.10 -7.74 -12.27
N ASN A 517 -7.15 -8.16 -11.44
CA ASN A 517 -5.90 -8.76 -11.91
C ASN A 517 -6.15 -10.06 -12.70
N PHE A 518 -7.04 -10.92 -12.19
CA PHE A 518 -7.46 -12.11 -12.94
C PHE A 518 -8.07 -11.73 -14.29
N ILE A 519 -9.02 -10.79 -14.32
CA ILE A 519 -9.66 -10.34 -15.58
C ILE A 519 -8.61 -9.86 -16.59
N LEU A 520 -7.66 -9.07 -16.14
CA LEU A 520 -6.58 -8.53 -16.96
C LEU A 520 -5.68 -9.65 -17.50
N ALA A 521 -5.19 -10.54 -16.64
CA ALA A 521 -4.32 -11.64 -17.04
C ALA A 521 -5.03 -12.61 -18.03
N PHE A 522 -6.33 -12.87 -17.76
CA PHE A 522 -7.15 -13.75 -18.57
C PHE A 522 -7.48 -13.17 -19.97
N THR A 523 -7.76 -11.87 -20.03
CA THR A 523 -8.24 -11.25 -21.29
C THR A 523 -7.11 -10.76 -22.19
N TRP A 524 -5.91 -10.51 -21.67
CA TRP A 524 -4.82 -9.92 -22.43
C TRP A 524 -4.42 -10.69 -23.70
N PRO A 525 -4.21 -12.03 -23.69
CA PRO A 525 -3.79 -12.72 -24.90
C PRO A 525 -4.80 -12.54 -26.05
N ARG A 526 -6.09 -12.62 -25.73
CA ARG A 526 -7.16 -12.41 -26.72
C ARG A 526 -7.28 -10.95 -27.15
N LEU A 527 -7.17 -10.00 -26.20
CA LEU A 527 -7.22 -8.57 -26.47
C LEU A 527 -6.10 -8.16 -27.46
N LYS A 528 -4.87 -8.64 -27.18
CA LYS A 528 -3.70 -8.43 -28.02
C LYS A 528 -3.89 -8.97 -29.45
N ASN A 529 -4.43 -10.17 -29.58
CA ASN A 529 -4.64 -10.79 -30.89
C ASN A 529 -5.76 -10.11 -31.68
N THR A 530 -6.82 -9.63 -30.98
CA THR A 530 -7.96 -8.94 -31.63
C THR A 530 -7.62 -7.51 -32.03
N PHE A 531 -7.05 -6.71 -31.14
CA PHE A 531 -6.76 -5.28 -31.34
C PHE A 531 -5.34 -5.02 -31.83
N LYS A 532 -4.52 -6.04 -31.97
CA LYS A 532 -3.06 -5.95 -32.17
C LYS A 532 -2.37 -5.22 -31.01
N PRO A 533 -1.05 -5.28 -30.84
CA PRO A 533 -0.37 -4.65 -29.73
C PRO A 533 -0.68 -3.15 -29.58
N GLN A 534 -0.71 -2.39 -30.68
CA GLN A 534 -0.99 -0.95 -30.64
C GLN A 534 -2.39 -0.63 -30.10
N GLY A 535 -3.41 -1.39 -30.50
CA GLY A 535 -4.77 -1.20 -29.99
C GLY A 535 -4.93 -1.65 -28.55
N ALA A 536 -4.23 -2.70 -28.14
CA ALA A 536 -4.23 -3.18 -26.77
C ALA A 536 -3.60 -2.17 -25.80
N PHE A 537 -2.47 -1.54 -26.17
CA PHE A 537 -1.89 -0.43 -25.39
C PHE A 537 -2.80 0.80 -25.39
N GLY A 538 -3.46 1.11 -26.52
CA GLY A 538 -4.46 2.17 -26.61
C GLY A 538 -5.66 1.94 -25.69
N TRP A 539 -6.10 0.69 -25.53
CA TRP A 539 -7.14 0.30 -24.58
C TRP A 539 -6.78 0.66 -23.15
N TYR A 540 -5.57 0.29 -22.69
CA TYR A 540 -5.12 0.64 -21.34
C TYR A 540 -4.83 2.13 -21.18
N ALA A 541 -4.37 2.82 -22.21
CA ALA A 541 -4.24 4.28 -22.20
C ALA A 541 -5.59 4.97 -22.00
N ALA A 542 -6.65 4.48 -22.67
CA ALA A 542 -8.02 4.99 -22.46
C ALA A 542 -8.50 4.76 -21.02
N TRP A 543 -8.22 3.60 -20.43
CA TRP A 543 -8.54 3.35 -19.02
C TRP A 543 -7.78 4.27 -18.07
N ASN A 544 -6.54 4.64 -18.35
CA ASN A 544 -5.83 5.64 -17.53
C ASN A 544 -6.51 7.02 -17.60
N ILE A 545 -7.05 7.42 -18.73
CA ILE A 545 -7.85 8.66 -18.83
C ILE A 545 -9.17 8.53 -18.05
N VAL A 546 -9.86 7.38 -18.13
CA VAL A 546 -11.05 7.10 -17.30
C VAL A 546 -10.67 7.16 -15.82
N GLY A 547 -9.53 6.58 -15.43
CA GLY A 547 -9.01 6.61 -14.07
C GLY A 547 -8.77 8.03 -13.54
N PHE A 548 -8.24 8.92 -14.38
CA PHE A 548 -8.11 10.33 -14.03
C PHE A 548 -9.47 10.94 -13.63
N PHE A 549 -10.53 10.71 -14.39
CA PHE A 549 -11.86 11.22 -14.07
C PHE A 549 -12.49 10.53 -12.86
N LEU A 550 -12.30 9.21 -12.70
CA LEU A 550 -12.78 8.49 -11.52
C LEU A 550 -12.13 9.05 -10.24
N VAL A 551 -10.82 9.27 -10.26
CA VAL A 551 -10.10 9.89 -9.12
C VAL A 551 -10.55 11.33 -8.92
N LEU A 552 -10.74 12.11 -9.98
CA LEU A 552 -11.19 13.49 -9.89
C LEU A 552 -12.53 13.60 -9.16
N TRP A 553 -13.51 12.75 -9.50
CA TRP A 553 -14.89 12.85 -9.01
C TRP A 553 -15.15 12.09 -7.72
N PHE A 554 -14.52 10.94 -7.51
CA PHE A 554 -14.88 10.01 -6.43
C PHE A 554 -13.84 9.88 -5.33
N LEU A 555 -12.62 10.37 -5.54
CA LEU A 555 -11.55 10.21 -4.58
C LEU A 555 -11.29 11.51 -3.80
N PRO A 556 -11.71 11.62 -2.52
CA PRO A 556 -11.27 12.70 -1.65
C PRO A 556 -9.79 12.52 -1.25
N GLU A 557 -9.14 13.59 -0.81
CA GLU A 557 -7.79 13.53 -0.25
C GLU A 557 -7.85 13.05 1.20
N THR A 558 -6.95 12.14 1.57
CA THR A 558 -6.88 11.56 2.93
C THR A 558 -5.61 11.94 3.68
N LYS A 559 -4.67 12.62 3.01
CA LYS A 559 -3.38 12.98 3.58
C LYS A 559 -3.52 13.82 4.85
N GLY A 560 -2.88 13.36 5.95
CA GLY A 560 -2.75 14.13 7.20
C GLY A 560 -4.07 14.43 7.91
N LEU A 561 -5.15 13.68 7.60
CA LEU A 561 -6.45 13.87 8.24
C LEU A 561 -6.63 12.93 9.43
N THR A 562 -7.23 13.45 10.49
CA THR A 562 -7.68 12.66 11.64
C THR A 562 -8.88 11.79 11.28
N LEU A 563 -9.24 10.83 12.15
CA LEU A 563 -10.40 9.96 11.90
C LEU A 563 -11.70 10.75 11.82
N GLU A 564 -11.85 11.78 12.66
CA GLU A 564 -13.03 12.67 12.69
C GLU A 564 -13.13 13.50 11.40
N GLU A 565 -12.00 14.03 10.93
CA GLU A 565 -11.94 14.77 9.67
C GLU A 565 -12.23 13.85 8.46
N LEU A 566 -11.75 12.59 8.52
CA LEU A 566 -12.09 11.59 7.50
C LEU A 566 -13.59 11.24 7.50
N ASP A 567 -14.22 11.20 8.67
CA ASP A 567 -15.68 10.97 8.76
C ASP A 567 -16.47 12.11 8.12
N GLU A 568 -16.03 13.36 8.32
CA GLU A 568 -16.59 14.51 7.62
C GLU A 568 -16.39 14.40 6.10
N VAL A 569 -15.16 14.15 5.67
CA VAL A 569 -14.79 14.09 4.25
C VAL A 569 -15.57 13.00 3.50
N PHE A 570 -15.67 11.80 4.06
CA PHE A 570 -16.45 10.71 3.48
C PHE A 570 -17.96 10.83 3.72
N GLY A 571 -18.40 11.70 4.65
CA GLY A 571 -19.81 12.02 4.90
C GLY A 571 -20.45 12.85 3.79
N VAL A 572 -19.66 13.64 3.03
CA VAL A 572 -20.15 14.47 1.93
C VAL A 572 -20.76 13.63 0.81
N SER A 573 -21.85 14.12 0.20
CA SER A 573 -22.45 13.40 -0.93
C SER A 573 -21.52 13.40 -2.15
N LEU A 574 -21.45 12.26 -2.85
CA LEU A 574 -20.59 12.10 -4.04
C LEU A 574 -20.90 13.13 -5.13
N ARG A 575 -22.18 13.47 -5.32
CA ARG A 575 -22.60 14.47 -6.30
C ARG A 575 -22.03 15.86 -5.96
N LYS A 576 -22.12 16.27 -4.69
CA LYS A 576 -21.58 17.56 -4.23
C LYS A 576 -20.05 17.59 -4.39
N HIS A 577 -19.39 16.52 -4.01
CA HIS A 577 -17.93 16.38 -4.20
C HIS A 577 -17.54 16.46 -5.69
N ALA A 578 -18.18 15.70 -6.57
CA ALA A 578 -17.88 15.67 -7.99
C ALA A 578 -18.09 17.04 -8.67
N LEU A 579 -19.22 17.73 -8.37
CA LEU A 579 -19.49 19.06 -8.89
C LEU A 579 -18.46 20.10 -8.44
N TYR A 580 -18.09 20.08 -7.16
CA TYR A 580 -17.06 20.96 -6.63
C TYR A 580 -15.72 20.74 -7.33
N ARG A 581 -15.29 19.47 -7.49
CA ARG A 581 -14.02 19.13 -8.14
C ARG A 581 -14.01 19.45 -9.64
N THR A 582 -15.14 19.35 -10.30
CA THR A 582 -15.26 19.80 -11.70
C THR A 582 -15.11 21.32 -11.82
N LYS A 583 -15.76 22.09 -10.93
CA LYS A 583 -15.58 23.55 -10.88
C LYS A 583 -14.12 23.92 -10.60
N GLU A 584 -13.48 23.25 -9.63
CA GLU A 584 -12.08 23.44 -9.28
C GLU A 584 -11.15 23.19 -10.48
N LEU A 585 -11.39 22.11 -11.24
CA LEU A 585 -10.60 21.80 -12.45
C LEU A 585 -10.71 22.91 -13.51
N VAL A 586 -11.93 23.40 -13.77
CA VAL A 586 -12.15 24.48 -14.73
C VAL A 586 -11.48 25.78 -14.28
N LEU A 587 -11.56 26.11 -12.98
CA LEU A 587 -10.88 27.28 -12.43
C LEU A 587 -9.37 27.18 -12.49
N ASN A 588 -8.82 26.01 -12.17
CA ASN A 588 -7.39 25.75 -12.29
C ASN A 588 -6.91 25.84 -13.76
N PHE A 589 -7.71 25.34 -14.71
CA PHE A 589 -7.41 25.49 -16.13
C PHE A 589 -7.38 26.99 -16.53
N ARG A 590 -8.39 27.77 -16.13
CA ARG A 590 -8.42 29.23 -16.39
C ARG A 590 -7.22 29.94 -15.77
N LYS A 591 -6.85 29.59 -14.53
CA LYS A 591 -5.75 30.21 -13.79
C LYS A 591 -4.38 29.88 -14.40
N TYR A 592 -4.09 28.60 -14.65
CA TYR A 592 -2.75 28.16 -15.01
C TYR A 592 -2.52 28.10 -16.54
N VAL A 593 -3.54 27.73 -17.32
CA VAL A 593 -3.43 27.63 -18.78
C VAL A 593 -3.80 28.94 -19.46
N MET A 594 -4.98 29.49 -19.10
CA MET A 594 -5.44 30.76 -19.67
C MET A 594 -4.87 32.00 -18.98
N ARG A 595 -4.11 31.83 -17.89
CA ARG A 595 -3.49 32.91 -17.09
C ARG A 595 -4.46 34.01 -16.64
N GLN A 596 -5.72 33.66 -16.41
CA GLN A 596 -6.74 34.56 -15.91
C GLN A 596 -6.64 34.69 -14.38
N LYS A 597 -6.90 35.87 -13.86
CA LYS A 597 -7.10 36.08 -12.42
C LYS A 597 -8.47 35.51 -12.06
N VAL A 598 -8.50 34.47 -11.22
CA VAL A 598 -9.73 33.78 -10.82
C VAL A 598 -9.75 33.71 -9.30
N GLU A 599 -10.90 34.01 -8.70
CA GLU A 599 -11.09 33.84 -7.27
C GLU A 599 -11.11 32.33 -6.90
N PRO A 600 -10.47 31.95 -5.78
CA PRO A 600 -10.49 30.58 -5.32
C PRO A 600 -11.90 30.17 -4.86
N LEU A 601 -12.27 28.92 -5.06
CA LEU A 601 -13.52 28.37 -4.53
C LEU A 601 -13.48 28.31 -3.00
N PRO A 602 -14.62 28.53 -2.32
CA PRO A 602 -14.73 28.31 -0.89
C PRO A 602 -14.40 26.85 -0.56
N PRO A 603 -13.71 26.57 0.55
CA PRO A 603 -13.36 25.20 0.94
C PRO A 603 -14.59 24.32 1.09
N LEU A 604 -14.54 23.10 0.56
CA LEU A 604 -15.65 22.13 0.61
C LEU A 604 -15.91 21.61 2.03
N TYR A 605 -14.85 21.43 2.81
CA TYR A 605 -14.88 20.79 4.13
C TYR A 605 -14.78 21.81 5.26
N VAL A 606 -15.45 21.55 6.39
CA VAL A 606 -15.50 22.46 7.54
C VAL A 606 -14.12 22.60 8.19
N HIS A 607 -13.36 21.51 8.35
CA HIS A 607 -12.00 21.58 8.89
C HIS A 607 -11.08 22.50 8.06
N GLN A 608 -11.26 22.54 6.74
CA GLN A 608 -10.51 23.45 5.85
C GLN A 608 -10.96 24.91 6.01
N ARG A 609 -12.24 25.15 6.31
CA ARG A 609 -12.76 26.49 6.58
C ARG A 609 -12.19 27.06 7.87
N LEU A 610 -12.08 26.23 8.90
CA LEU A 610 -11.51 26.62 10.19
C LEU A 610 -9.98 26.90 10.11
N ALA A 611 -9.29 26.28 9.15
CA ALA A 611 -7.86 26.52 8.91
C ALA A 611 -7.58 27.81 8.12
N VAL A 612 -8.57 28.36 7.41
CA VAL A 612 -8.47 29.63 6.67
C VAL A 612 -8.76 30.78 7.62
N THR A 613 -7.73 31.25 8.32
CA THR A 613 -7.81 32.42 9.24
C THR A 613 -7.79 33.76 8.50
N ASN A 614 -8.43 33.88 7.36
CA ASN A 614 -8.53 35.16 6.64
C ASN A 614 -9.85 35.83 7.00
N PRO A 615 -9.85 36.99 7.71
CA PRO A 615 -11.06 37.71 8.13
C PRO A 615 -12.02 38.03 6.98
N ASP A 616 -11.49 38.30 5.78
CA ASP A 616 -12.26 38.61 4.58
C ASP A 616 -13.06 37.43 4.01
N TRP A 617 -12.78 36.20 4.46
CA TRP A 617 -13.55 34.99 4.06
C TRP A 617 -14.86 34.84 4.83
N ASN A 618 -14.92 35.33 6.07
CA ASN A 618 -16.11 35.21 6.93
C ASN A 618 -17.25 36.11 6.49
N GLU A 619 -16.99 37.22 5.77
CA GLU A 619 -18.00 38.14 5.29
C GLU A 619 -18.61 37.75 3.93
N LYS A 620 -17.92 36.90 3.12
CA LYS A 620 -18.39 36.54 1.77
C LYS A 620 -18.98 35.12 1.66
N THR A 621 -19.01 34.35 2.73
CA THR A 621 -19.63 33.04 2.75
C THR A 621 -21.06 33.12 3.27
N GLU A 622 -22.00 33.55 2.44
CA GLU A 622 -23.37 33.09 2.58
C GLU A 622 -23.34 31.54 2.61
N VAL A 623 -23.82 31.02 3.71
CA VAL A 623 -24.08 29.60 3.89
C VAL A 623 -24.97 29.18 2.73
N VAL A 624 -24.44 28.44 1.78
CA VAL A 624 -25.25 27.79 0.76
C VAL A 624 -26.05 26.74 1.51
N HIS A 625 -27.28 27.12 1.85
CA HIS A 625 -28.27 26.26 2.47
C HIS A 625 -28.46 25.01 1.59
N GLU A 626 -28.68 23.87 2.23
CA GLU A 626 -28.84 22.55 1.59
C GLU A 626 -29.99 22.45 0.59
N GLU A 627 -30.77 23.51 0.38
CA GLU A 627 -31.99 23.51 -0.43
C GLU A 627 -31.82 23.96 -1.90
N GLU A 628 -30.64 24.43 -2.33
CA GLU A 628 -30.45 24.95 -3.71
C GLU A 628 -29.39 24.19 -4.56
N ILE A 629 -29.11 22.91 -4.28
CA ILE A 629 -28.32 22.12 -5.24
C ILE A 629 -28.98 20.76 -5.50
#